data_ba6e20b508a8c29bb5c5118b1b375130
#
_entry.id   ba6e20b508a8c29bb5c5118b1b375130
#
_cell.length_a   1.000
_cell.length_b   1.000
_cell.length_c   1.000
_cell.angle_alpha   90.00
_cell.angle_beta   90.00
_cell.angle_gamma   90.00
#
_symmetry.space_group_name_H-M   'P 1'
#
loop_
_entity.id
_entity.type
_entity.pdbx_description
1 polymer ?
#
loop_
_entity_poly.entity_id
_entity_poly.type
_entity_poly.pdbx_seq_one_letter_code
_entity_poly.pdbx_strand_id
1 'polypeptide(L)'
;MCEKGFIHPENKLGTGAIYLFERGGQRFPDFWKQDFVLDAKYKKLAINGNRLDIDRDDVHQIMAYMYRLKASKGGIICPYVGESNKVISQRMHKDSYLGTMFLYALAIPSDCNSYEEFVKRIAVNENSLLNII
;
A
#
# COMPACT_ATOMS: atom_id res chain seq x y z
N MET A 1 1.28 -11.39 0.36
CA MET A 1 0.64 -10.50 1.37
C MET A 1 -0.20 -11.29 2.38
N CYS A 2 -1.02 -12.23 1.94
CA CYS A 2 -1.83 -13.05 2.87
C CYS A 2 -0.97 -13.86 3.85
N GLU A 3 0.20 -14.31 3.44
CA GLU A 3 1.17 -14.99 4.31
C GLU A 3 1.67 -14.12 5.47
N LYS A 4 1.56 -12.80 5.35
CA LYS A 4 1.88 -11.86 6.43
C LYS A 4 0.69 -11.52 7.33
N GLY A 5 -0.39 -12.30 7.25
CA GLY A 5 -1.60 -12.12 8.04
C GLY A 5 -2.55 -11.04 7.53
N PHE A 6 -2.34 -10.56 6.31
CA PHE A 6 -3.27 -9.61 5.70
C PHE A 6 -4.48 -10.32 5.11
N ILE A 7 -5.64 -9.69 5.27
CA ILE A 7 -6.87 -10.05 4.59
C ILE A 7 -6.88 -9.32 3.25
N HIS A 8 -7.20 -10.04 2.19
CA HIS A 8 -7.43 -9.48 0.86
C HIS A 8 -8.92 -9.59 0.53
N PRO A 9 -9.69 -8.50 0.70
CA PRO A 9 -11.11 -8.51 0.40
C PRO A 9 -11.39 -8.77 -1.08
N GLU A 10 -12.41 -9.58 -1.36
CA GLU A 10 -12.82 -9.90 -2.71
C GLU A 10 -14.13 -9.19 -3.07
N ASN A 11 -14.04 -8.24 -4.00
CA ASN A 11 -15.18 -7.44 -4.48
C ASN A 11 -16.34 -8.29 -4.99
N LYS A 12 -16.03 -9.32 -5.78
CA LYS A 12 -17.05 -10.16 -6.44
C LYS A 12 -17.85 -10.99 -5.45
N LEU A 13 -17.23 -11.42 -4.35
CA LEU A 13 -17.86 -12.28 -3.35
C LEU A 13 -18.30 -11.50 -2.10
N GLY A 14 -18.01 -10.21 -2.01
CA GLY A 14 -18.29 -9.41 -0.82
C GLY A 14 -17.50 -9.81 0.42
N THR A 15 -16.50 -10.69 0.27
CA THR A 15 -15.70 -11.22 1.39
C THR A 15 -14.71 -10.18 1.89
N GLY A 16 -14.66 -9.98 3.20
CA GLY A 16 -13.70 -9.07 3.82
C GLY A 16 -14.02 -7.58 3.63
N ALA A 17 -15.20 -7.25 3.10
CA ALA A 17 -15.63 -5.87 2.95
C ALA A 17 -15.72 -5.15 4.30
N ILE A 18 -15.44 -3.85 4.29
CA ILE A 18 -15.71 -2.96 5.40
C ILE A 18 -16.85 -2.00 5.05
N TYR A 19 -17.57 -1.52 6.04
CA TYR A 19 -18.66 -0.58 5.86
C TYR A 19 -18.34 0.73 6.54
N LEU A 20 -18.41 1.84 5.79
CA LEU A 20 -18.14 3.17 6.33
C LEU A 20 -19.30 3.69 7.19
N PHE A 21 -20.51 3.25 6.91
CA PHE A 21 -21.71 3.67 7.62
C PHE A 21 -22.41 2.46 8.26
N GLU A 22 -23.31 2.71 9.20
CA GLU A 22 -24.13 1.66 9.80
C GLU A 22 -24.95 0.90 8.77
N ARG A 23 -25.40 1.62 7.73
CA ARG A 23 -26.13 1.04 6.59
C ARG A 23 -25.47 1.45 5.29
N GLY A 24 -24.75 0.51 4.69
CA GLY A 24 -24.10 0.72 3.41
C GLY A 24 -22.71 1.33 3.50
N GLY A 25 -22.26 1.94 2.41
CA GLY A 25 -20.88 2.43 2.31
C GLY A 25 -19.84 1.33 2.24
N GLN A 26 -20.17 0.22 1.56
CA GLN A 26 -19.26 -0.92 1.40
C GLN A 26 -17.97 -0.50 0.69
N ARG A 27 -16.83 -0.92 1.26
CA ARG A 27 -15.49 -0.64 0.72
C ARG A 27 -14.64 -1.90 0.78
N PHE A 28 -13.67 -1.98 -0.13
CA PHE A 28 -12.76 -3.11 -0.27
C PHE A 28 -11.31 -2.60 -0.30
N PRO A 29 -10.67 -2.37 0.86
CA PRO A 29 -9.23 -2.14 0.87
C PRO A 29 -8.50 -3.32 0.24
N ASP A 30 -7.41 -3.09 -0.46
CA ASP A 30 -6.69 -4.21 -1.10
C ASP A 30 -6.16 -5.20 -0.07
N PHE A 31 -5.54 -4.71 0.99
CA PHE A 31 -5.04 -5.56 2.07
C PHE A 31 -5.22 -4.89 3.42
N TRP A 32 -5.67 -5.64 4.41
CA TRP A 32 -5.69 -5.14 5.77
C TRP A 32 -5.46 -6.25 6.80
N LYS A 33 -4.90 -5.89 7.93
CA LYS A 33 -4.80 -6.70 9.13
C LYS A 33 -4.97 -5.79 10.34
N GLN A 34 -4.98 -6.38 11.54
CA GLN A 34 -5.05 -5.57 12.74
C GLN A 34 -3.99 -4.45 12.71
N ASP A 35 -4.43 -3.22 12.87
CA ASP A 35 -3.60 -2.01 12.96
C ASP A 35 -2.88 -1.58 11.68
N PHE A 36 -3.16 -2.22 10.53
CA PHE A 36 -2.50 -1.87 9.28
C PHE A 36 -3.39 -2.08 8.06
N VAL A 37 -3.56 -1.05 7.25
CA VAL A 37 -4.27 -1.12 5.97
C VAL A 37 -3.35 -0.70 4.83
N LEU A 38 -3.41 -1.43 3.72
CA LEU A 38 -2.61 -1.19 2.53
C LEU A 38 -3.50 -1.15 1.30
N ASP A 39 -3.16 -0.27 0.37
CA ASP A 39 -3.81 -0.16 -0.92
C ASP A 39 -2.76 -0.14 -2.03
N ALA A 40 -2.99 -0.92 -3.08
CA ALA A 40 -2.08 -0.98 -4.22
C ALA A 40 -2.53 -0.01 -5.30
N LYS A 41 -1.62 0.83 -5.78
CA LYS A 41 -1.89 1.79 -6.85
C LYS A 41 -0.98 1.53 -8.04
N TYR A 42 -1.55 1.44 -9.21
CA TYR A 42 -0.80 1.18 -10.44
C TYR A 42 -0.22 2.44 -11.09
N LYS A 43 -0.46 3.60 -10.50
CA LYS A 43 0.11 4.86 -10.98
C LYS A 43 1.62 4.87 -10.76
N LYS A 44 2.37 5.14 -11.81
CA LYS A 44 3.80 5.41 -11.66
C LYS A 44 4.00 6.69 -10.87
N LEU A 45 4.73 6.58 -9.76
CA LEU A 45 5.13 7.74 -8.99
C LEU A 45 6.54 8.15 -9.39
N ALA A 46 6.70 9.45 -9.66
CA ALA A 46 8.01 10.06 -9.66
C ALA A 46 8.37 10.34 -8.20
N ILE A 47 9.30 9.58 -7.66
CA ILE A 47 9.76 9.80 -6.29
C ILE A 47 10.85 10.86 -6.32
N ASN A 48 10.51 12.06 -5.89
CA ASN A 48 11.45 13.16 -5.72
C ASN A 48 11.84 13.27 -4.24
N GLY A 49 13.00 12.68 -3.88
CA GLY A 49 13.52 12.74 -2.53
C GLY A 49 12.75 11.88 -1.51
N ASN A 50 12.68 12.35 -0.27
CA ASN A 50 12.04 11.65 0.85
C ASN A 50 10.62 12.18 1.14
N ARG A 51 9.98 12.82 0.17
CA ARG A 51 8.62 13.34 0.34
C ARG A 51 7.60 12.29 -0.03
N LEU A 52 6.57 12.22 0.79
CA LEU A 52 5.37 11.45 0.53
C LEU A 52 4.54 12.19 -0.52
N ASP A 53 4.83 11.97 -1.80
CA ASP A 53 4.09 12.58 -2.91
C ASP A 53 3.01 11.62 -3.38
N ILE A 54 1.94 11.56 -2.61
CA ILE A 54 0.76 10.73 -2.88
C ILE A 54 -0.38 11.65 -3.29
N ASP A 55 -1.16 11.21 -4.27
CA ASP A 55 -2.39 11.89 -4.67
C ASP A 55 -3.30 12.12 -3.44
N ARG A 56 -3.87 13.30 -3.34
CA ARG A 56 -4.77 13.68 -2.24
C ARG A 56 -5.90 12.69 -2.04
N ASP A 57 -6.54 12.25 -3.12
CA ASP A 57 -7.67 11.32 -3.05
C ASP A 57 -7.24 9.95 -2.52
N ASP A 58 -6.04 9.49 -2.90
CA ASP A 58 -5.48 8.24 -2.41
C ASP A 58 -5.15 8.35 -0.90
N VAL A 59 -4.62 9.48 -0.46
CA VAL A 59 -4.38 9.74 0.96
C VAL A 59 -5.69 9.73 1.74
N HIS A 60 -6.71 10.42 1.25
CA HIS A 60 -8.02 10.47 1.91
C HIS A 60 -8.67 9.08 1.98
N GLN A 61 -8.52 8.26 0.94
CA GLN A 61 -9.02 6.89 0.94
C GLN A 61 -8.36 6.05 2.04
N ILE A 62 -7.03 6.09 2.12
CA ILE A 62 -6.30 5.37 3.17
C ILE A 62 -6.66 5.88 4.56
N MET A 63 -6.78 7.19 4.73
CA MET A 63 -7.20 7.77 6.01
C MET A 63 -8.59 7.29 6.43
N ALA A 64 -9.54 7.22 5.49
CA ALA A 64 -10.88 6.70 5.75
C ALA A 64 -10.84 5.23 6.20
N TYR A 65 -10.03 4.41 5.55
CA TYR A 65 -9.82 3.01 5.95
C TYR A 65 -9.16 2.89 7.32
N MET A 66 -8.10 3.66 7.57
CA MET A 66 -7.44 3.70 8.87
C MET A 66 -8.42 4.06 9.99
N TYR A 67 -9.21 5.10 9.78
CA TYR A 67 -10.21 5.53 10.74
C TYR A 67 -11.25 4.44 11.01
N ARG A 68 -11.81 3.86 9.96
CA ARG A 68 -12.85 2.82 10.07
C ARG A 68 -12.34 1.56 10.74
N LEU A 69 -11.12 1.14 10.43
CA LEU A 69 -10.49 -0.08 10.98
C LEU A 69 -9.77 0.17 12.31
N LYS A 70 -9.71 1.41 12.76
CA LYS A 70 -8.90 1.84 13.92
C LYS A 70 -7.44 1.42 13.77
N ALA A 71 -6.92 1.50 12.53
CA ALA A 71 -5.54 1.18 12.23
C ALA A 71 -4.64 2.39 12.48
N SER A 72 -3.53 2.18 13.16
CA SER A 72 -2.52 3.22 13.36
C SER A 72 -1.57 3.36 12.17
N LYS A 73 -1.57 2.40 11.25
CA LYS A 73 -0.71 2.38 10.08
C LYS A 73 -1.54 2.26 8.81
N GLY A 74 -1.21 3.10 7.85
CA GLY A 74 -1.77 3.01 6.50
C GLY A 74 -0.68 3.15 5.47
N GLY A 75 -0.81 2.49 4.33
CA GLY A 75 0.20 2.55 3.30
C GLY A 75 -0.34 2.37 1.91
N ILE A 76 0.44 2.85 0.97
CA ILE A 76 0.21 2.69 -0.46
C ILE A 76 1.40 1.95 -1.03
N ILE A 77 1.13 0.92 -1.82
CA ILE A 77 2.14 0.22 -2.62
C ILE A 77 2.01 0.69 -4.06
N CYS A 78 3.09 1.16 -4.65
CA CYS A 78 3.10 1.62 -6.02
C CYS A 78 4.36 1.19 -6.76
N PRO A 79 4.28 0.97 -8.09
CA PRO A 79 5.45 0.72 -8.90
C PRO A 79 6.22 2.02 -9.15
N TYR A 80 7.54 1.92 -9.23
CA TYR A 80 8.38 3.01 -9.75
C TYR A 80 9.57 2.43 -10.53
N VAL A 81 10.14 3.23 -11.41
CA VAL A 81 11.31 2.81 -12.16
C VAL A 81 12.56 3.16 -11.35
N GLY A 82 13.29 2.13 -10.91
CA GLY A 82 14.48 2.28 -10.10
C GLY A 82 15.17 0.95 -9.83
N GLU A 83 16.35 0.99 -9.23
CA GLU A 83 17.15 -0.21 -8.99
C GLU A 83 16.72 -0.97 -7.73
N SER A 84 16.28 -0.25 -6.72
CA SER A 84 15.89 -0.83 -5.43
C SER A 84 14.60 -0.21 -4.90
N ASN A 85 13.88 -0.99 -4.10
CA ASN A 85 12.67 -0.53 -3.43
C ASN A 85 12.95 0.68 -2.53
N LYS A 86 11.94 1.52 -2.38
CA LYS A 86 11.98 2.65 -1.44
C LYS A 86 10.80 2.58 -0.50
N VAL A 87 11.04 2.98 0.75
CA VAL A 87 9.99 3.14 1.74
C VAL A 87 10.08 4.55 2.30
N ILE A 88 8.99 5.28 2.18
CA ILE A 88 8.87 6.62 2.74
C ILE A 88 7.76 6.56 3.79
N SER A 89 8.03 7.10 4.96
CA SER A 89 7.03 7.17 6.02
C SER A 89 6.89 8.58 6.55
N GLN A 90 5.69 8.91 6.96
CA GLN A 90 5.39 10.20 7.56
C GLN A 90 4.38 10.01 8.68
N ARG A 91 4.72 10.54 9.86
CA ARG A 91 3.78 10.54 10.98
C ARG A 91 2.65 11.53 10.70
N MET A 92 1.45 11.10 11.00
CA MET A 92 0.30 12.00 10.95
C MET A 92 0.42 13.08 12.02
N HIS A 93 -0.30 14.19 11.82
CA HIS A 93 -0.26 15.30 12.74
C HIS A 93 -0.53 14.85 14.19
N LYS A 94 0.21 15.40 15.15
CA LYS A 94 0.14 15.01 16.57
C LYS A 94 -1.25 15.11 17.20
N ASP A 95 -2.11 15.96 16.66
CA ASP A 95 -3.49 16.13 17.11
C ASP A 95 -4.46 15.18 16.40
N SER A 96 -3.94 14.28 15.55
CA SER A 96 -4.71 13.25 14.87
C SER A 96 -4.67 11.94 15.67
N TYR A 97 -5.75 11.17 15.59
CA TYR A 97 -5.78 9.80 16.10
C TYR A 97 -5.06 8.80 15.18
N LEU A 98 -4.71 9.23 13.97
CA LEU A 98 -3.98 8.41 13.02
C LEU A 98 -2.48 8.43 13.34
N GLY A 99 -1.80 7.33 13.07
CA GLY A 99 -0.38 7.17 13.42
C GLY A 99 0.58 7.52 12.29
N THR A 100 0.86 6.57 11.39
CA THR A 100 1.87 6.71 10.35
C THR A 100 1.33 6.30 8.99
N MET A 101 1.67 7.10 7.97
CA MET A 101 1.42 6.82 6.56
C MET A 101 2.71 6.34 5.90
N PHE A 102 2.62 5.28 5.11
CA PHE A 102 3.74 4.70 4.38
C PHE A 102 3.52 4.76 2.88
N LEU A 103 4.59 4.98 2.14
CA LEU A 103 4.66 4.75 0.71
C LEU A 103 5.70 3.66 0.46
N TYR A 104 5.25 2.54 -0.07
CA TYR A 104 6.10 1.43 -0.46
C TYR A 104 6.26 1.45 -1.98
N ALA A 105 7.42 1.85 -2.45
CA ALA A 105 7.72 1.90 -3.87
C ALA A 105 8.42 0.62 -4.30
N LEU A 106 7.72 -0.19 -5.09
CA LEU A 106 8.25 -1.41 -5.66
C LEU A 106 9.07 -1.09 -6.90
N ALA A 107 10.36 -1.38 -6.86
CA ALA A 107 11.24 -1.14 -7.99
C ALA A 107 10.93 -2.10 -9.15
N ILE A 108 10.60 -1.53 -10.29
CA ILE A 108 10.36 -2.26 -11.54
C ILE A 108 11.63 -2.21 -12.39
N PRO A 109 12.27 -3.34 -12.66
CA PRO A 109 13.47 -3.37 -13.49
C PRO A 109 13.17 -2.89 -14.91
N SER A 110 13.99 -1.99 -15.46
CA SER A 110 13.80 -1.40 -16.80
C SER A 110 14.84 -1.78 -17.82
N ASP A 111 15.94 -2.39 -17.39
CA ASP A 111 17.11 -2.71 -18.22
C ASP A 111 17.35 -4.21 -18.36
N CYS A 112 16.29 -5.00 -18.34
CA CYS A 112 16.37 -6.45 -18.48
C CYS A 112 16.57 -6.87 -19.94
N ASN A 113 17.46 -7.84 -20.16
CA ASN A 113 17.76 -8.37 -21.49
C ASN A 113 16.77 -9.46 -21.92
N SER A 114 16.01 -10.05 -20.98
CA SER A 114 15.04 -11.09 -21.26
C SER A 114 13.87 -11.03 -20.25
N TYR A 115 12.78 -11.69 -20.61
CA TYR A 115 11.64 -11.85 -19.71
C TYR A 115 12.00 -12.67 -18.46
N GLU A 116 12.83 -13.69 -18.62
CA GLU A 116 13.31 -14.51 -17.50
C GLU A 116 14.11 -13.69 -16.49
N GLU A 117 14.99 -12.81 -16.97
CA GLU A 117 15.75 -11.88 -16.13
C GLU A 117 14.81 -10.93 -15.39
N PHE A 118 13.82 -10.38 -16.09
CA PHE A 118 12.81 -9.52 -15.48
C PHE A 118 12.07 -10.21 -14.35
N VAL A 119 11.57 -11.43 -14.59
CA VAL A 119 10.84 -12.22 -13.58
C VAL A 119 11.69 -12.48 -12.34
N LYS A 120 12.96 -12.82 -12.52
CA LYS A 120 13.89 -13.03 -11.39
C LYS A 120 14.12 -11.76 -10.59
N ARG A 121 14.36 -10.64 -11.25
CA ARG A 121 14.66 -9.37 -10.59
C ARG A 121 13.43 -8.80 -9.88
N ILE A 122 12.26 -8.86 -10.50
CA ILE A 122 11.03 -8.39 -9.86
C ILE A 122 10.68 -9.25 -8.64
N ALA A 123 10.88 -10.56 -8.71
CA ALA A 123 10.63 -11.47 -7.58
C ALA A 123 11.52 -11.13 -6.38
N VAL A 124 12.79 -10.78 -6.61
CA VAL A 124 13.70 -10.33 -5.55
C VAL A 124 13.18 -9.04 -4.91
N ASN A 125 12.74 -8.08 -5.71
CA ASN A 125 12.21 -6.82 -5.22
C ASN A 125 10.91 -7.00 -4.44
N GLU A 126 10.00 -7.86 -4.92
CA GLU A 126 8.76 -8.20 -4.22
C GLU A 126 9.04 -8.84 -2.85
N ASN A 127 9.93 -9.82 -2.80
CA ASN A 127 10.29 -10.48 -1.55
C ASN A 127 10.96 -9.52 -0.57
N SER A 128 11.83 -8.65 -1.05
CA SER A 128 12.46 -7.61 -0.24
C SER A 128 11.42 -6.66 0.35
N LEU A 129 10.44 -6.25 -0.44
CA LEU A 129 9.36 -5.38 0.02
C LEU A 129 8.49 -6.07 1.07
N LEU A 130 8.12 -7.32 0.83
CA LEU A 130 7.32 -8.11 1.77
C LEU A 130 8.01 -8.30 3.12
N ASN A 131 9.33 -8.39 3.14
CA ASN A 131 10.10 -8.52 4.39
C ASN A 131 10.10 -7.23 5.20
N ILE A 132 9.92 -6.08 4.58
CA ILE A 132 9.84 -4.78 5.25
C ILE A 132 8.43 -4.52 5.80
N ILE A 133 7.41 -4.97 5.08
CA ILE A 133 6.01 -4.86 5.49
C ILE A 133 5.71 -5.83 6.64
#